data_31a777918898b9788d7ce642d5af7e46
#
_entry.id   31a777918898b9788d7ce642d5af7e46
#
_cell.length_a   1.000
_cell.length_b   1.000
_cell.length_c   1.000
_cell.angle_alpha   90.00
_cell.angle_beta   90.00
_cell.angle_gamma   90.00
#
_symmetry.space_group_name_H-M   'P 1'
#
loop_
_entity.id
_entity.type
_entity.pdbx_description
1 polymer ?
#
loop_
_entity_poly.entity_id
_entity_poly.type
_entity_poly.pdbx_seq_one_letter_code
_entity_poly.pdbx_strand_id
1 'polypeptide(L)'
;PHLSREIKAYSKYETSEIWGTSIYFKKISYENDLDYAKNVIDYCNNTLWGNLGATVLFKKYNKRSNESITSQYINNLKYGTVAINEWSALGFIIPTLPWGGYPGNKDNDIQSGQDFVHNSMFFESPLNGIVYSKFRMSNIIDPLWFVTNKKGKKVFKNLTYFQIDKSFINFIKLAVSAVI
;
A
#
# COMPACT_ATOMS: atom_id res chain seq x y z
N PRO A 1 7.52 -19.03 7.51
CA PRO A 1 6.91 -18.78 6.20
C PRO A 1 6.97 -20.07 5.39
N HIS A 2 5.79 -20.63 5.09
CA HIS A 2 5.70 -21.78 4.20
C HIS A 2 5.73 -21.29 2.76
N LEU A 3 6.81 -21.53 2.03
CA LEU A 3 6.83 -21.43 0.57
C LEU A 3 6.00 -22.59 0.03
N SER A 4 4.78 -22.34 -0.41
CA SER A 4 4.00 -23.37 -1.11
C SER A 4 4.53 -23.51 -2.54
N ARG A 5 4.97 -24.71 -2.90
CA ARG A 5 5.30 -25.06 -4.28
C ARG A 5 3.99 -25.25 -5.06
N GLU A 6 3.90 -24.61 -6.22
CA GLU A 6 2.85 -24.75 -7.24
C GLU A 6 1.41 -24.67 -6.72
N ILE A 7 0.84 -23.50 -6.86
CA ILE A 7 -0.58 -23.29 -6.64
C ILE A 7 -1.28 -23.40 -7.99
N LYS A 8 -2.26 -24.29 -8.07
CA LYS A 8 -3.15 -24.45 -9.24
C LYS A 8 -3.88 -23.13 -9.50
N ALA A 9 -4.17 -22.84 -10.78
CA ALA A 9 -5.01 -21.71 -11.17
C ALA A 9 -6.30 -21.68 -10.31
N TYR A 10 -6.75 -20.47 -9.92
CA TYR A 10 -7.89 -20.24 -9.04
C TYR A 10 -7.70 -20.74 -7.59
N SER A 11 -6.53 -20.53 -7.02
CA SER A 11 -6.35 -20.80 -5.60
C SER A 11 -7.12 -19.80 -4.75
N LYS A 12 -7.50 -20.19 -3.53
CA LYS A 12 -8.13 -19.27 -2.56
C LYS A 12 -7.32 -18.01 -2.27
N TYR A 13 -5.99 -18.02 -2.54
CA TYR A 13 -5.12 -16.86 -2.40
C TYR A 13 -5.31 -15.81 -3.51
N GLU A 14 -5.94 -16.20 -4.62
CA GLU A 14 -6.26 -15.30 -5.74
C GLU A 14 -7.69 -14.78 -5.66
N THR A 15 -8.60 -15.54 -5.03
CA THR A 15 -10.04 -15.32 -5.12
C THR A 15 -10.73 -14.98 -3.80
N SER A 16 -9.97 -14.79 -2.71
CA SER A 16 -10.53 -14.42 -1.42
C SER A 16 -9.53 -13.71 -0.52
N GLU A 17 -10.03 -12.95 0.44
CA GLU A 17 -9.21 -12.35 1.48
C GLU A 17 -8.61 -13.42 2.39
N ILE A 18 -7.32 -13.32 2.68
CA ILE A 18 -6.59 -14.27 3.52
C ILE A 18 -6.17 -13.56 4.81
N TRP A 19 -6.77 -13.98 5.90
CA TRP A 19 -6.42 -13.52 7.25
C TRP A 19 -5.20 -14.28 7.77
N GLY A 20 -4.10 -13.57 7.92
CA GLY A 20 -2.84 -14.11 8.43
C GLY A 20 -1.64 -13.68 7.61
N THR A 21 -0.44 -14.00 8.11
CA THR A 21 0.82 -13.69 7.43
C THR A 21 1.05 -14.69 6.31
N SER A 22 0.64 -14.35 5.10
CA SER A 22 0.83 -15.17 3.90
C SER A 22 1.50 -14.36 2.80
N ILE A 23 2.47 -14.96 2.12
CA ILE A 23 3.10 -14.39 0.94
C ILE A 23 2.88 -15.39 -0.20
N TYR A 24 2.22 -14.93 -1.24
CA TYR A 24 1.98 -15.68 -2.45
C TYR A 24 2.85 -15.15 -3.59
N PHE A 25 3.53 -16.04 -4.31
CA PHE A 25 4.37 -15.70 -5.44
C PHE A 25 3.78 -16.23 -6.73
N LYS A 26 3.58 -15.36 -7.71
CA LYS A 26 3.17 -15.71 -9.06
C LYS A 26 4.29 -15.39 -10.04
N LYS A 27 4.71 -16.37 -10.81
CA LYS A 27 5.61 -16.15 -11.94
C LYS A 27 4.79 -15.78 -13.16
N ILE A 28 5.08 -14.63 -13.76
CA ILE A 28 4.45 -14.13 -14.98
C ILE A 28 5.47 -14.26 -16.11
N SER A 29 5.08 -14.92 -17.19
CA SER A 29 5.90 -15.02 -18.42
C SER A 29 5.84 -13.70 -19.19
N TYR A 30 6.94 -13.29 -19.81
CA TYR A 30 7.04 -12.04 -20.54
C TYR A 30 8.20 -12.10 -21.57
N GLU A 31 8.10 -11.29 -22.61
CA GLU A 31 9.15 -11.12 -23.62
C GLU A 31 10.02 -9.88 -23.34
N ASN A 32 9.42 -8.83 -22.81
CA ASN A 32 10.10 -7.59 -22.45
C ASN A 32 9.34 -6.87 -21.29
N ASP A 33 9.93 -5.80 -20.76
CA ASP A 33 9.39 -5.10 -19.58
C ASP A 33 7.98 -4.53 -19.80
N LEU A 34 7.64 -4.11 -21.01
CA LEU A 34 6.32 -3.59 -21.33
C LEU A 34 5.29 -4.73 -21.39
N ASP A 35 5.65 -5.86 -21.96
CA ASP A 35 4.83 -7.06 -21.98
C ASP A 35 4.63 -7.61 -20.54
N TYR A 36 5.72 -7.62 -19.75
CA TYR A 36 5.60 -7.93 -18.31
C TYR A 36 4.57 -7.05 -17.60
N ALA A 37 4.65 -5.72 -17.81
CA ALA A 37 3.71 -4.77 -17.20
C ALA A 37 2.26 -5.07 -17.59
N LYS A 38 1.99 -5.31 -18.88
CA LYS A 38 0.65 -5.66 -19.37
C LYS A 38 0.12 -6.94 -18.75
N ASN A 39 0.94 -8.00 -18.72
CA ASN A 39 0.54 -9.31 -18.21
C ASN A 39 0.30 -9.26 -16.69
N VAL A 40 1.11 -8.49 -15.94
CA VAL A 40 0.90 -8.27 -14.50
C VAL A 40 -0.38 -7.47 -14.26
N ILE A 41 -0.62 -6.39 -15.01
CA ILE A 41 -1.82 -5.57 -14.88
C ILE A 41 -3.07 -6.40 -15.17
N ASP A 42 -3.06 -7.19 -16.25
CA ASP A 42 -4.17 -8.08 -16.61
C ASP A 42 -4.44 -9.09 -15.48
N TYR A 43 -3.41 -9.76 -15.00
CA TYR A 43 -3.52 -10.70 -13.88
C TYR A 43 -4.07 -10.04 -12.61
N CYS A 44 -3.56 -8.87 -12.25
CA CYS A 44 -4.01 -8.15 -11.05
C CYS A 44 -5.47 -7.71 -11.16
N ASN A 45 -5.88 -7.20 -12.33
CA ASN A 45 -7.21 -6.66 -12.53
C ASN A 45 -8.29 -7.73 -12.71
N ASN A 46 -7.95 -8.90 -13.28
CA ASN A 46 -8.93 -9.88 -13.75
C ASN A 46 -8.88 -11.22 -12.99
N THR A 47 -7.83 -11.48 -12.23
CA THR A 47 -7.67 -12.76 -11.50
C THR A 47 -7.67 -12.56 -9.99
N LEU A 48 -7.02 -11.50 -9.49
CA LEU A 48 -6.95 -11.26 -8.06
C LEU A 48 -8.24 -10.62 -7.55
N TRP A 49 -8.75 -11.16 -6.44
CA TRP A 49 -9.82 -10.53 -5.69
C TRP A 49 -9.27 -9.41 -4.81
N GLY A 50 -10.01 -8.30 -4.73
CA GLY A 50 -9.61 -7.11 -3.96
C GLY A 50 -8.86 -6.09 -4.80
N ASN A 51 -9.19 -4.82 -4.61
CA ASN A 51 -8.68 -3.70 -5.41
C ASN A 51 -8.37 -2.45 -4.57
N LEU A 52 -7.94 -2.64 -3.30
CA LEU A 52 -7.64 -1.54 -2.37
C LEU A 52 -6.32 -0.87 -2.69
N GLY A 53 -5.23 -1.63 -2.74
CA GLY A 53 -3.92 -1.04 -2.90
C GLY A 53 -2.93 -1.95 -3.61
N ALA A 54 -2.15 -1.38 -4.51
CA ALA A 54 -1.07 -2.05 -5.22
C ALA A 54 0.26 -1.31 -5.02
N THR A 55 1.33 -2.06 -4.79
CA THR A 55 2.70 -1.53 -4.71
C THR A 55 3.51 -2.04 -5.89
N VAL A 56 4.08 -1.13 -6.67
CA VAL A 56 4.97 -1.43 -7.80
C VAL A 56 6.40 -1.04 -7.43
N LEU A 57 7.32 -2.00 -7.49
CA LEU A 57 8.72 -1.79 -7.11
C LEU A 57 9.63 -1.80 -8.33
N PHE A 58 10.38 -0.72 -8.51
CA PHE A 58 11.41 -0.60 -9.54
C PHE A 58 12.78 -0.55 -8.87
N LYS A 59 13.66 -1.51 -9.18
CA LYS A 59 15.04 -1.57 -8.64
C LYS A 59 15.88 -0.33 -8.96
N LYS A 60 15.71 0.22 -10.15
CA LYS A 60 16.37 1.45 -10.60
C LYS A 60 15.30 2.36 -11.22
N TYR A 61 14.54 3.05 -10.36
CA TYR A 61 13.54 3.97 -10.85
C TYR A 61 14.19 5.27 -11.34
N ASN A 62 14.07 5.52 -12.63
CA ASN A 62 14.35 6.82 -13.23
C ASN A 62 13.06 7.30 -13.91
N LYS A 63 12.50 8.40 -13.45
CA LYS A 63 11.24 8.95 -13.95
C LYS A 63 11.23 9.09 -15.48
N ARG A 64 12.34 9.51 -16.07
CA ARG A 64 12.44 9.70 -17.54
C ARG A 64 12.51 8.38 -18.32
N SER A 65 13.30 7.41 -17.86
CA SER A 65 13.49 6.14 -18.58
C SER A 65 12.37 5.13 -18.35
N ASN A 66 11.65 5.24 -17.23
CA ASN A 66 10.57 4.32 -16.88
C ASN A 66 9.18 4.94 -17.08
N GLU A 67 9.08 6.13 -17.66
CA GLU A 67 7.82 6.87 -17.74
C GLU A 67 6.72 6.09 -18.48
N SER A 68 7.05 5.45 -19.60
CA SER A 68 6.09 4.65 -20.36
C SER A 68 5.58 3.44 -19.58
N ILE A 69 6.48 2.70 -18.90
CA ILE A 69 6.11 1.52 -18.10
C ILE A 69 5.36 1.95 -16.84
N THR A 70 5.84 3.00 -16.16
CA THR A 70 5.17 3.55 -14.98
C THR A 70 3.76 4.02 -15.30
N SER A 71 3.58 4.69 -16.43
CA SER A 71 2.28 5.14 -16.93
C SER A 71 1.33 3.97 -17.20
N GLN A 72 1.82 2.83 -17.66
CA GLN A 72 0.99 1.62 -17.81
C GLN A 72 0.42 1.18 -16.46
N TYR A 73 1.24 1.09 -15.42
CA TYR A 73 0.75 0.72 -14.09
C TYR A 73 -0.23 1.73 -13.53
N ILE A 74 0.09 3.03 -13.60
CA ILE A 74 -0.74 4.09 -13.05
C ILE A 74 -2.11 4.14 -13.73
N ASN A 75 -2.13 4.07 -15.06
CA ASN A 75 -3.34 4.28 -15.84
C ASN A 75 -4.21 3.04 -15.93
N ASN A 76 -3.66 1.85 -15.74
CA ASN A 76 -4.35 0.60 -16.04
C ASN A 76 -4.55 -0.32 -14.83
N LEU A 77 -3.81 -0.15 -13.71
CA LEU A 77 -4.11 -0.88 -12.49
C LEU A 77 -5.39 -0.34 -11.85
N LYS A 78 -6.38 -1.20 -11.70
CA LYS A 78 -7.67 -0.89 -11.08
C LYS A 78 -7.61 -1.10 -9.56
N TYR A 79 -6.84 -0.27 -8.89
CA TYR A 79 -6.65 -0.28 -7.44
C TYR A 79 -6.86 1.13 -6.88
N GLY A 80 -7.52 1.25 -5.74
CA GLY A 80 -7.81 2.54 -5.10
C GLY A 80 -6.57 3.34 -4.72
N THR A 81 -5.44 2.67 -4.46
CA THR A 81 -4.13 3.31 -4.33
C THR A 81 -3.08 2.55 -5.13
N VAL A 82 -2.31 3.24 -5.95
CA VAL A 82 -1.13 2.69 -6.64
C VAL A 82 0.12 3.40 -6.12
N ALA A 83 0.98 2.65 -5.45
CA ALA A 83 2.22 3.18 -4.88
C ALA A 83 3.44 2.71 -5.68
N ILE A 84 4.26 3.66 -6.12
CA ILE A 84 5.51 3.39 -6.83
C ILE A 84 6.67 3.51 -5.85
N ASN A 85 7.37 2.39 -5.61
CA ASN A 85 8.49 2.29 -4.68
C ASN A 85 8.17 2.69 -3.23
N GLU A 86 6.92 2.54 -2.84
CA GLU A 86 6.45 2.87 -1.50
C GLU A 86 5.33 1.90 -1.09
N TRP A 87 5.05 1.82 0.18
CA TRP A 87 3.95 1.03 0.70
C TRP A 87 2.60 1.68 0.38
N SER A 88 1.71 0.94 -0.29
CA SER A 88 0.41 1.46 -0.72
C SER A 88 -0.48 1.95 0.42
N ALA A 89 -0.36 1.38 1.63
CA ALA A 89 -1.13 1.83 2.78
C ALA A 89 -0.79 3.26 3.25
N LEU A 90 0.30 3.88 2.77
CA LEU A 90 0.54 5.30 2.99
C LEU A 90 -0.57 6.18 2.39
N GLY A 91 -1.28 5.70 1.37
CA GLY A 91 -2.45 6.39 0.84
C GLY A 91 -3.53 6.64 1.89
N PHE A 92 -3.69 5.75 2.87
CA PHE A 92 -4.60 5.95 4.00
C PHE A 92 -4.14 7.07 4.94
N ILE A 93 -2.82 7.22 5.15
CA ILE A 93 -2.25 8.19 6.09
C ILE A 93 -2.19 9.59 5.47
N ILE A 94 -2.17 9.69 4.15
CA ILE A 94 -2.12 10.98 3.43
C ILE A 94 -3.54 11.53 3.30
N PRO A 95 -3.95 12.54 4.09
CA PRO A 95 -5.35 12.95 4.16
C PRO A 95 -5.86 13.62 2.87
N THR A 96 -4.97 14.07 1.99
CA THR A 96 -5.33 14.67 0.70
C THR A 96 -5.57 13.67 -0.43
N LEU A 97 -5.24 12.39 -0.20
CA LEU A 97 -5.54 11.34 -1.16
C LEU A 97 -6.91 10.70 -0.87
N PRO A 98 -7.72 10.37 -1.88
CA PRO A 98 -8.87 9.51 -1.68
C PRO A 98 -8.40 8.11 -1.29
N TRP A 99 -9.09 7.47 -0.35
CA TRP A 99 -8.79 6.11 0.09
C TRP A 99 -10.04 5.25 0.06
N GLY A 100 -9.98 4.13 -0.61
CA GLY A 100 -11.06 3.16 -0.75
C GLY A 100 -10.71 2.12 -1.81
N GLY A 101 -11.65 1.23 -2.14
CA GLY A 101 -11.53 0.32 -3.27
C GLY A 101 -11.56 1.10 -4.60
N TYR A 102 -11.06 0.48 -5.66
CA TYR A 102 -11.21 1.07 -6.99
C TYR A 102 -12.69 1.15 -7.38
N PRO A 103 -13.16 2.26 -7.98
CA PRO A 103 -14.57 2.45 -8.30
C PRO A 103 -15.14 1.38 -9.25
N GLY A 104 -16.45 1.11 -9.12
CA GLY A 104 -17.21 0.19 -9.98
C GLY A 104 -17.48 -1.17 -9.36
N ASN A 105 -17.12 -1.40 -8.10
CA ASN A 105 -17.51 -2.58 -7.34
C ASN A 105 -19.05 -2.61 -7.15
N LYS A 106 -19.63 -3.80 -7.06
CA LYS A 106 -21.08 -4.01 -7.01
C LYS A 106 -21.52 -4.63 -5.68
N ASP A 107 -22.80 -4.49 -5.33
CA ASP A 107 -23.39 -5.05 -4.11
C ASP A 107 -23.18 -6.57 -3.95
N ASN A 108 -23.16 -7.30 -5.03
CA ASN A 108 -22.92 -8.74 -5.03
C ASN A 108 -21.43 -9.13 -5.17
N ASP A 109 -20.55 -8.15 -5.37
CA ASP A 109 -19.10 -8.31 -5.43
C ASP A 109 -18.41 -7.00 -5.02
N ILE A 110 -18.40 -6.73 -3.72
CA ILE A 110 -17.91 -5.47 -3.17
C ILE A 110 -16.39 -5.34 -3.19
N GLN A 111 -15.67 -6.40 -3.52
CA GLN A 111 -14.20 -6.36 -3.56
C GLN A 111 -13.61 -5.67 -2.30
N SER A 112 -12.83 -4.61 -2.47
CA SER A 112 -12.29 -3.82 -1.36
C SER A 112 -13.14 -2.61 -0.96
N GLY A 113 -14.44 -2.63 -1.26
CA GLY A 113 -15.40 -1.57 -0.94
C GLY A 113 -15.93 -0.84 -2.19
N GLN A 114 -17.12 -0.27 -2.08
CA GLN A 114 -17.80 0.39 -3.20
C GLN A 114 -17.52 1.89 -3.29
N ASP A 115 -17.16 2.49 -2.13
CA ASP A 115 -16.92 3.91 -1.98
C ASP A 115 -15.63 4.21 -1.22
N PHE A 116 -15.32 5.49 -1.10
CA PHE A 116 -14.15 5.96 -0.37
C PHE A 116 -14.39 5.95 1.14
N VAL A 117 -13.42 5.46 1.89
CA VAL A 117 -13.36 5.60 3.34
C VAL A 117 -13.13 7.06 3.72
N HIS A 118 -12.27 7.76 2.97
CA HIS A 118 -12.14 9.21 3.03
C HIS A 118 -11.83 9.82 1.66
N ASN A 119 -12.33 11.04 1.47
CA ASN A 119 -12.10 11.90 0.32
C ASN A 119 -12.17 13.37 0.82
N SER A 120 -11.19 13.78 1.63
CA SER A 120 -11.20 15.05 2.34
C SER A 120 -11.10 16.28 1.41
N MET A 121 -10.65 16.09 0.19
CA MET A 121 -10.60 17.14 -0.84
C MET A 121 -11.87 17.22 -1.68
N PHE A 122 -12.87 16.38 -1.39
CA PHE A 122 -14.17 16.36 -2.09
C PHE A 122 -14.06 16.22 -3.61
N PHE A 123 -13.13 15.39 -4.09
CA PHE A 123 -13.07 15.05 -5.51
C PHE A 123 -14.37 14.36 -5.93
N GLU A 124 -14.97 14.77 -7.04
CA GLU A 124 -16.27 14.25 -7.49
C GLU A 124 -16.22 12.79 -7.92
N SER A 125 -15.19 12.37 -8.61
CA SER A 125 -15.09 10.99 -9.13
C SER A 125 -13.62 10.54 -9.21
N PRO A 126 -12.91 10.46 -8.09
CA PRO A 126 -11.54 10.00 -8.12
C PRO A 126 -11.50 8.52 -8.48
N LEU A 127 -10.55 8.12 -9.32
CA LEU A 127 -10.33 6.71 -9.65
C LEU A 127 -9.38 6.05 -8.67
N ASN A 128 -8.25 6.70 -8.37
CA ASN A 128 -7.25 6.20 -7.44
C ASN A 128 -6.36 7.31 -6.90
N GLY A 129 -5.68 6.99 -5.80
CA GLY A 129 -4.58 7.79 -5.26
C GLY A 129 -3.24 7.27 -5.76
N ILE A 130 -2.34 8.17 -6.23
CA ILE A 130 -1.02 7.77 -6.70
C ILE A 130 0.05 8.28 -5.72
N VAL A 131 0.87 7.35 -5.21
CA VAL A 131 2.00 7.66 -4.31
C VAL A 131 3.32 7.35 -5.02
N TYR A 132 4.22 8.32 -5.07
CA TYR A 132 5.56 8.13 -5.65
C TYR A 132 6.65 8.29 -4.60
N SER A 133 7.60 7.36 -4.57
CA SER A 133 8.82 7.48 -3.79
C SER A 133 10.03 7.01 -4.57
N LYS A 134 11.23 7.40 -4.10
CA LYS A 134 12.47 6.79 -4.55
C LYS A 134 12.60 5.42 -3.87
N PHE A 135 13.00 4.40 -4.61
CA PHE A 135 13.28 3.10 -4.03
C PHE A 135 14.41 3.20 -2.98
N ARG A 136 14.11 2.82 -1.76
CA ARG A 136 15.04 2.87 -0.61
C ARG A 136 15.31 1.44 -0.14
N MET A 137 16.56 0.99 -0.29
CA MET A 137 17.02 -0.28 0.28
C MET A 137 17.39 -0.16 1.77
N SER A 138 17.72 1.05 2.22
CA SER A 138 18.06 1.37 3.60
C SER A 138 17.08 2.40 4.15
N ASN A 139 16.79 2.34 5.43
CA ASN A 139 15.79 3.16 6.13
C ASN A 139 14.34 2.73 5.83
N ILE A 140 14.07 1.44 5.97
CA ILE A 140 12.70 0.99 6.16
C ILE A 140 12.20 1.74 7.39
N ILE A 141 11.21 2.61 7.18
CA ILE A 141 10.52 3.27 8.29
C ILE A 141 9.85 2.14 9.06
N ASP A 142 10.31 1.89 10.28
CA ASP A 142 9.66 1.01 11.24
C ASP A 142 8.66 1.87 12.03
N PRO A 143 7.38 1.94 11.60
CA PRO A 143 6.40 2.80 12.24
C PRO A 143 6.25 2.47 13.73
N LEU A 144 6.05 3.48 14.55
CA LEU A 144 5.91 3.32 16.01
C LEU A 144 4.82 2.32 16.42
N TRP A 145 3.80 2.15 15.58
CA TRP A 145 2.70 1.19 15.81
C TRP A 145 3.00 -0.24 15.36
N PHE A 146 4.12 -0.49 14.69
CA PHE A 146 4.50 -1.85 14.35
C PHE A 146 4.98 -2.59 15.60
N VAL A 147 4.59 -3.86 15.72
CA VAL A 147 4.99 -4.73 16.84
C VAL A 147 6.50 -4.94 16.93
N THR A 148 7.21 -4.74 15.83
CA THR A 148 8.67 -4.80 15.73
C THR A 148 9.35 -3.56 16.32
N ASN A 149 8.62 -2.43 16.42
CA ASN A 149 9.19 -1.18 16.90
C ASN A 149 9.31 -1.17 18.43
N LYS A 150 10.54 -1.33 18.90
CA LYS A 150 10.84 -1.37 20.34
C LYS A 150 10.59 -0.03 21.07
N LYS A 151 10.57 1.09 20.34
CA LYS A 151 10.35 2.43 20.91
C LYS A 151 8.86 2.74 21.08
N GLY A 152 7.98 2.10 20.30
CA GLY A 152 6.55 2.41 20.22
C GLY A 152 5.89 2.51 21.59
N LYS A 153 6.08 1.50 22.46
CA LYS A 153 5.51 1.49 23.82
C LYS A 153 5.89 2.72 24.64
N LYS A 154 7.18 3.12 24.62
CA LYS A 154 7.70 4.26 25.39
C LYS A 154 7.14 5.58 24.83
N VAL A 155 7.14 5.71 23.52
CA VAL A 155 6.64 6.92 22.83
C VAL A 155 5.16 7.11 23.10
N PHE A 156 4.33 6.08 22.90
CA PHE A 156 2.89 6.19 23.16
C PHE A 156 2.55 6.45 24.62
N LYS A 157 3.29 5.86 25.56
CA LYS A 157 3.13 6.18 26.98
C LYS A 157 3.42 7.66 27.28
N ASN A 158 4.52 8.21 26.75
CA ASN A 158 4.87 9.61 26.93
C ASN A 158 3.90 10.56 26.19
N LEU A 159 3.38 10.14 25.04
CA LEU A 159 2.34 10.88 24.31
C LEU A 159 1.05 10.96 25.16
N THR A 160 0.64 9.86 25.79
CA THR A 160 -0.51 9.85 26.69
C THR A 160 -0.33 10.82 27.87
N TYR A 161 0.83 10.78 28.51
CA TYR A 161 1.12 11.74 29.61
C TYR A 161 1.09 13.19 29.13
N PHE A 162 1.64 13.46 27.94
CA PHE A 162 1.61 14.80 27.36
C PHE A 162 0.18 15.23 26.97
N GLN A 163 -0.68 14.32 26.58
CA GLN A 163 -2.09 14.62 26.29
C GLN A 163 -2.89 14.95 27.55
N ILE A 164 -2.57 14.26 28.69
CA ILE A 164 -3.21 14.50 29.98
C ILE A 164 -2.72 15.83 30.59
N ASP A 165 -1.41 16.03 30.58
CA ASP A 165 -0.75 17.23 31.11
C ASP A 165 0.22 17.76 30.07
N LYS A 166 -0.15 18.87 29.40
CA LYS A 166 0.61 19.54 28.34
C LYS A 166 1.78 20.34 28.89
N SER A 167 2.43 19.85 29.96
CA SER A 167 3.61 20.48 30.54
C SER A 167 4.82 20.36 29.62
N PHE A 168 5.73 21.33 29.72
CA PHE A 168 6.98 21.33 28.96
C PHE A 168 7.85 20.09 29.28
N ILE A 169 7.79 19.62 30.51
CA ILE A 169 8.52 18.38 30.92
C ILE A 169 7.99 17.17 30.18
N ASN A 170 6.68 17.01 30.03
CA ASN A 170 6.09 15.90 29.30
C ASN A 170 6.36 16.00 27.79
N PHE A 171 6.39 17.20 27.25
CA PHE A 171 6.84 17.45 25.87
C PHE A 171 8.29 16.98 25.65
N ILE A 172 9.21 17.34 26.53
CA ILE A 172 10.62 16.91 26.44
C ILE A 172 10.73 15.38 26.53
N LYS A 173 10.02 14.75 27.47
CA LYS A 173 10.02 13.27 27.58
C LYS A 173 9.52 12.60 26.31
N LEU A 174 8.47 13.14 25.69
CA LEU A 174 7.93 12.65 24.41
C LEU A 174 8.99 12.80 23.29
N ALA A 175 9.54 13.99 23.13
CA ALA A 175 10.53 14.30 22.09
C ALA A 175 11.77 13.39 22.21
N VAL A 176 12.33 13.26 23.40
CA VAL A 176 13.47 12.35 23.66
C VAL A 176 13.13 10.91 23.35
N SER A 177 11.95 10.43 23.73
CA SER A 177 11.54 9.04 23.46
C SER A 177 11.30 8.75 21.97
N ALA A 178 11.04 9.75 21.15
CA ALA A 178 10.85 9.60 19.71
C ALA A 178 12.20 9.51 18.96
N VAL A 179 13.26 10.14 19.50
CA VAL A 179 14.57 10.19 18.86
C VAL A 179 15.48 9.04 19.33
N ILE A 180 15.48 8.73 20.61
CA ILE A 180 16.32 7.71 21.25
C ILE A 180 15.54 6.40 21.42
#